data_a55040c3603920cb5930a36fb1459e32
#
_entry.id   a55040c3603920cb5930a36fb1459e32
#
_cell.length_a   1.000
_cell.length_b   1.000
_cell.length_c   1.000
_cell.angle_alpha   90.00
_cell.angle_beta   90.00
_cell.angle_gamma   90.00
#
_symmetry.space_group_name_H-M   'P 1'
#
loop_
_entity.id
_entity.type
_entity.pdbx_description
1 polymer ?
#
loop_
_entity_poly.entity_id
_entity_poly.type
_entity_poly.pdbx_seq_one_letter_code
_entity_poly.pdbx_strand_id
1 'polypeptide(L)'
;GFWKTDWFLGVVVTIAMLVANGSDLVQSIERKAYDMGVRASTRTPSDRVAVVAIDDYSIANIGRWPWSRDVHAKFTDLMAGAQAKLIGNTAFFYEPEVSAGYAYITRLSEIVNQAAADGAPMPGEFEKIGAVLKEAEEALNTDRKLADSYAKAASVLLPMTFQLGEARGRPDKPVPGFVSANQVSQVTPGSGFALPGIQVQFPVETIGAKAAALGHLNANPDVDGGIRTEPLVIQYFDQYYPSLSLMIAARSLNLGPADIRVQLGEEVRLGNLRIATDVATQMNTFFYKDVDGHPAFQVDSFYDVIA
;
A
#
# COMPACT_ATOMS: atom_id res chain seq x y z
N GLY A 1 62.64 3.84 -1.75
CA GLY A 1 62.01 2.92 -0.83
C GLY A 1 60.58 2.65 -1.26
N PHE A 2 60.08 1.44 -1.10
CA PHE A 2 58.75 0.92 -1.45
C PHE A 2 57.60 1.90 -1.14
N TRP A 3 57.70 2.64 -0.03
CA TRP A 3 56.72 3.65 0.44
C TRP A 3 56.58 4.90 -0.46
N LYS A 4 57.45 5.07 -1.45
CA LYS A 4 57.44 6.23 -2.37
C LYS A 4 57.00 5.87 -3.78
N THR A 5 56.37 4.73 -3.95
CA THR A 5 55.87 4.31 -5.25
C THR A 5 54.40 4.67 -5.40
N ASP A 6 54.01 5.13 -6.59
CA ASP A 6 52.63 5.46 -6.91
C ASP A 6 51.69 4.28 -6.65
N TRP A 7 52.17 3.05 -6.87
CA TRP A 7 51.42 1.84 -6.55
C TRP A 7 51.06 1.72 -5.07
N PHE A 8 52.05 1.98 -4.16
CA PHE A 8 51.79 1.95 -2.71
C PHE A 8 50.79 3.00 -2.30
N LEU A 9 50.92 4.23 -2.81
CA LEU A 9 49.97 5.30 -2.56
C LEU A 9 48.59 4.91 -3.06
N GLY A 10 48.45 4.31 -4.24
CA GLY A 10 47.19 3.81 -4.79
C GLY A 10 46.53 2.78 -3.89
N VAL A 11 47.29 1.81 -3.38
CA VAL A 11 46.77 0.79 -2.43
C VAL A 11 46.33 1.42 -1.14
N VAL A 12 47.08 2.35 -0.56
CA VAL A 12 46.72 3.04 0.67
C VAL A 12 45.43 3.85 0.49
N VAL A 13 45.30 4.59 -0.61
CA VAL A 13 44.11 5.36 -0.94
C VAL A 13 42.89 4.43 -1.14
N THR A 14 43.09 3.31 -1.84
CA THR A 14 42.03 2.33 -2.04
C THR A 14 41.56 1.72 -0.72
N ILE A 15 42.48 1.33 0.16
CA ILE A 15 42.14 0.81 1.50
C ILE A 15 41.42 1.90 2.33
N ALA A 16 41.93 3.13 2.32
CA ALA A 16 41.32 4.24 3.02
C ALA A 16 39.90 4.50 2.52
N MET A 17 39.65 4.45 1.21
CA MET A 17 38.32 4.58 0.61
C MET A 17 37.39 3.43 1.00
N LEU A 18 37.88 2.18 0.97
CA LEU A 18 37.10 1.02 1.39
C LEU A 18 36.69 1.08 2.87
N VAL A 19 37.59 1.53 3.75
CA VAL A 19 37.30 1.73 5.16
C VAL A 19 36.35 2.90 5.40
N ALA A 20 36.51 3.98 4.63
CA ALA A 20 35.68 5.18 4.73
C ALA A 20 34.27 4.96 4.15
N ASN A 21 34.08 3.97 3.27
CA ASN A 21 32.82 3.73 2.57
C ASN A 21 31.63 3.48 3.54
N GLY A 22 31.90 2.89 4.71
CA GLY A 22 30.91 2.72 5.79
C GLY A 22 30.77 3.91 6.74
N SER A 23 31.51 5.02 6.53
CA SER A 23 31.45 6.17 7.43
C SER A 23 30.24 7.07 7.12
N ASP A 24 29.67 7.68 8.16
CA ASP A 24 28.56 8.64 8.07
C ASP A 24 28.88 9.80 7.12
N LEU A 25 30.16 10.19 7.00
CA LEU A 25 30.61 11.24 6.13
C LEU A 25 30.40 10.87 4.65
N VAL A 26 30.89 9.70 4.24
CA VAL A 26 30.75 9.23 2.84
C VAL A 26 29.28 9.00 2.51
N GLN A 27 28.52 8.36 3.38
CA GLN A 27 27.08 8.18 3.20
C GLN A 27 26.33 9.53 3.10
N SER A 28 26.73 10.53 3.88
CA SER A 28 26.16 11.88 3.77
C SER A 28 26.46 12.53 2.41
N ILE A 29 27.67 12.33 1.88
CA ILE A 29 28.05 12.83 0.54
C ILE A 29 27.26 12.11 -0.55
N GLU A 30 27.10 10.80 -0.44
CA GLU A 30 26.30 10.00 -1.39
C GLU A 30 24.84 10.45 -1.42
N ARG A 31 24.20 10.65 -0.26
CA ARG A 31 22.84 11.19 -0.19
C ARG A 31 22.71 12.57 -0.83
N LYS A 32 23.65 13.47 -0.56
CA LYS A 32 23.67 14.79 -1.20
C LYS A 32 23.87 14.73 -2.71
N ALA A 33 24.76 13.84 -3.17
CA ALA A 33 24.99 13.62 -4.59
C ALA A 33 23.75 13.06 -5.28
N TYR A 34 23.07 12.10 -4.63
CA TYR A 34 21.80 11.57 -5.11
C TYR A 34 20.73 12.68 -5.21
N ASP A 35 20.54 13.45 -4.14
CA ASP A 35 19.57 14.57 -4.11
C ASP A 35 19.86 15.61 -5.20
N MET A 36 21.13 15.90 -5.44
CA MET A 36 21.55 16.81 -6.50
C MET A 36 21.25 16.22 -7.87
N GLY A 37 21.48 14.93 -8.07
CA GLY A 37 21.14 14.19 -9.30
C GLY A 37 19.63 14.18 -9.57
N VAL A 38 18.81 13.91 -8.55
CA VAL A 38 17.34 13.97 -8.65
C VAL A 38 16.87 15.37 -8.98
N ARG A 39 17.43 16.40 -8.32
CA ARG A 39 17.13 17.81 -8.61
C ARG A 39 17.59 18.25 -10.00
N ALA A 40 18.62 17.69 -10.56
CA ALA A 40 19.09 17.98 -11.91
C ALA A 40 18.28 17.23 -13.00
N SER A 41 17.52 16.21 -12.61
CA SER A 41 16.69 15.42 -13.54
C SER A 41 15.58 16.28 -14.15
N THR A 42 15.34 16.08 -15.46
CA THR A 42 14.29 16.75 -16.25
C THR A 42 13.26 15.74 -16.76
N ARG A 43 13.03 14.65 -16.02
CA ARG A 43 12.06 13.62 -16.41
C ARG A 43 10.65 14.20 -16.45
N THR A 44 9.95 13.91 -17.53
CA THR A 44 8.52 14.22 -17.65
C THR A 44 7.69 13.12 -17.00
N PRO A 45 6.76 13.43 -16.10
CA PRO A 45 5.85 12.45 -15.54
C PRO A 45 4.92 11.89 -16.62
N SER A 46 4.38 10.71 -16.35
CA SER A 46 3.37 10.10 -17.23
C SER A 46 2.03 10.82 -17.08
N ASP A 47 1.38 11.14 -18.18
CA ASP A 47 0.00 11.66 -18.28
C ASP A 47 -1.07 10.60 -17.94
N ARG A 48 -0.65 9.33 -17.75
CA ARG A 48 -1.52 8.21 -17.41
C ARG A 48 -1.74 8.03 -15.91
N VAL A 49 -1.10 8.85 -15.09
CA VAL A 49 -1.18 8.82 -13.63
C VAL A 49 -1.72 10.16 -13.16
N ALA A 50 -2.82 10.13 -12.43
CA ALA A 50 -3.38 11.28 -11.72
C ALA A 50 -3.45 10.99 -10.22
N VAL A 51 -3.40 12.02 -9.42
CA VAL A 51 -3.51 11.96 -7.97
C VAL A 51 -4.81 12.62 -7.55
N VAL A 52 -5.62 11.92 -6.76
CA VAL A 52 -6.76 12.51 -6.08
C VAL A 52 -6.38 12.72 -4.61
N ALA A 53 -6.25 13.98 -4.22
CA ALA A 53 -5.73 14.36 -2.92
C ALA A 53 -6.84 14.49 -1.87
N ILE A 54 -6.61 13.90 -0.70
CA ILE A 54 -7.35 14.21 0.51
C ILE A 54 -6.72 15.46 1.12
N ASP A 55 -7.14 16.60 0.64
CA ASP A 55 -6.59 17.92 0.94
C ASP A 55 -7.45 18.69 1.96
N ASP A 56 -6.96 19.86 2.39
CA ASP A 56 -7.68 20.72 3.35
C ASP A 56 -9.03 21.16 2.80
N TYR A 57 -9.15 21.37 1.47
CA TYR A 57 -10.40 21.73 0.83
C TYR A 57 -11.42 20.58 0.92
N SER A 58 -11.00 19.36 0.70
CA SER A 58 -11.84 18.17 0.88
C SER A 58 -12.28 18.01 2.34
N ILE A 59 -11.36 18.20 3.30
CA ILE A 59 -11.67 18.10 4.73
C ILE A 59 -12.67 19.20 5.15
N ALA A 60 -12.53 20.41 4.63
CA ALA A 60 -13.44 21.51 4.95
C ALA A 60 -14.88 21.28 4.44
N ASN A 61 -15.03 20.60 3.29
CA ASN A 61 -16.33 20.41 2.64
C ASN A 61 -17.01 19.08 2.97
N ILE A 62 -16.26 18.01 3.19
CA ILE A 62 -16.80 16.68 3.55
C ILE A 62 -16.92 16.54 5.06
N GLY A 63 -15.97 17.08 5.81
CA GLY A 63 -15.88 16.96 7.25
C GLY A 63 -14.54 16.37 7.71
N ARG A 64 -14.40 16.19 9.02
CA ARG A 64 -13.17 15.74 9.66
C ARG A 64 -12.76 14.34 9.17
N TRP A 65 -11.50 14.20 8.76
CA TRP A 65 -10.87 12.91 8.49
C TRP A 65 -10.64 12.10 9.79
N PRO A 66 -10.78 10.75 9.79
CA PRO A 66 -11.12 9.89 8.64
C PRO A 66 -12.63 9.92 8.32
N TRP A 67 -12.95 9.87 7.02
CA TRP A 67 -14.34 9.83 6.55
C TRP A 67 -14.93 8.43 6.65
N SER A 68 -16.27 8.37 6.68
CA SER A 68 -17.00 7.11 6.62
C SER A 68 -16.76 6.37 5.29
N ARG A 69 -16.88 5.05 5.32
CA ARG A 69 -16.61 4.16 4.18
C ARG A 69 -17.52 4.43 2.99
N ASP A 70 -18.72 4.95 3.19
CA ASP A 70 -19.65 5.32 2.12
C ASP A 70 -19.13 6.46 1.24
N VAL A 71 -18.35 7.39 1.80
CA VAL A 71 -17.64 8.44 1.04
C VAL A 71 -16.62 7.81 0.07
N HIS A 72 -15.86 6.85 0.54
CA HIS A 72 -14.92 6.10 -0.28
C HIS A 72 -15.62 5.20 -1.32
N ALA A 73 -16.79 4.66 -0.97
CA ALA A 73 -17.61 3.88 -1.89
C ALA A 73 -18.10 4.76 -3.06
N LYS A 74 -18.65 5.96 -2.76
CA LYS A 74 -19.07 6.94 -3.78
C LYS A 74 -17.92 7.29 -4.73
N PHE A 75 -16.76 7.61 -4.17
CA PHE A 75 -15.55 7.88 -4.97
C PHE A 75 -15.20 6.71 -5.90
N THR A 76 -15.20 5.49 -5.37
CA THR A 76 -14.87 4.28 -6.14
C THR A 76 -15.86 4.07 -7.27
N ASP A 77 -17.16 4.24 -7.02
CA ASP A 77 -18.20 4.09 -8.04
C ASP A 77 -18.06 5.13 -9.16
N LEU A 78 -17.71 6.37 -8.83
CA LEU A 78 -17.42 7.43 -9.80
C LEU A 78 -16.21 7.10 -10.67
N MET A 79 -15.10 6.65 -10.05
CA MET A 79 -13.90 6.27 -10.77
C MET A 79 -14.12 5.05 -11.67
N ALA A 80 -14.88 4.06 -11.19
CA ALA A 80 -15.28 2.91 -12.00
C ALA A 80 -16.17 3.33 -13.18
N GLY A 81 -17.10 4.25 -12.96
CA GLY A 81 -17.94 4.84 -14.01
C GLY A 81 -17.12 5.62 -15.05
N ALA A 82 -16.07 6.30 -14.62
CA ALA A 82 -15.10 6.97 -15.49
C ALA A 82 -14.09 6.00 -16.14
N GLN A 83 -14.23 4.71 -15.93
CA GLN A 83 -13.37 3.66 -16.50
C GLN A 83 -11.89 3.80 -16.11
N ALA A 84 -11.61 4.26 -14.89
CA ALA A 84 -10.27 4.25 -14.35
C ALA A 84 -9.72 2.82 -14.38
N LYS A 85 -8.56 2.62 -15.03
CA LYS A 85 -7.97 1.28 -15.20
C LYS A 85 -7.63 0.64 -13.85
N LEU A 86 -7.05 1.44 -12.95
CA LEU A 86 -6.69 1.05 -11.59
C LEU A 86 -6.87 2.21 -10.63
N ILE A 87 -7.21 1.89 -9.40
CA ILE A 87 -7.31 2.82 -8.29
C ILE A 87 -6.37 2.34 -7.18
N GLY A 88 -5.25 3.00 -7.00
CA GLY A 88 -4.37 2.78 -5.86
C GLY A 88 -4.86 3.60 -4.67
N ASN A 89 -5.53 2.98 -3.72
CA ASN A 89 -6.00 3.64 -2.52
C ASN A 89 -4.92 3.53 -1.43
N THR A 90 -4.55 4.65 -0.80
CA THR A 90 -3.54 4.70 0.27
C THR A 90 -4.16 4.84 1.67
N ALA A 91 -5.49 4.93 1.78
CA ALA A 91 -6.17 4.92 3.07
C ALA A 91 -6.15 3.52 3.69
N PHE A 92 -5.94 3.47 5.00
CA PHE A 92 -5.90 2.22 5.76
C PHE A 92 -7.28 1.88 6.33
N PHE A 93 -7.74 0.66 6.09
CA PHE A 93 -9.01 0.13 6.60
C PHE A 93 -8.74 -1.07 7.51
N TYR A 94 -7.93 -0.89 8.54
CA TYR A 94 -7.47 -1.97 9.43
C TYR A 94 -8.50 -2.37 10.49
N GLU A 95 -9.47 -1.51 10.75
CA GLU A 95 -10.53 -1.73 11.73
C GLU A 95 -11.91 -1.58 11.08
N PRO A 96 -12.92 -2.37 11.49
CA PRO A 96 -14.29 -2.17 11.05
C PRO A 96 -14.82 -0.79 11.42
N GLU A 97 -15.61 -0.18 10.56
CA GLU A 97 -16.34 1.03 10.91
C GLU A 97 -17.62 0.68 11.69
N VAL A 98 -17.54 0.73 13.02
CA VAL A 98 -18.67 0.46 13.88
C VAL A 98 -19.21 1.78 14.43
N SER A 99 -20.29 2.29 13.84
CA SER A 99 -21.06 3.37 14.47
C SER A 99 -21.87 2.84 15.66
N ALA A 100 -22.12 3.69 16.67
CA ALA A 100 -22.96 3.31 17.80
C ALA A 100 -24.36 2.87 17.34
N GLY A 101 -24.93 3.54 16.33
CA GLY A 101 -26.20 3.17 15.73
C GLY A 101 -26.19 1.78 15.13
N TYR A 102 -25.16 1.42 14.38
CA TYR A 102 -25.01 0.09 13.79
C TYR A 102 -24.95 -1.01 14.86
N ALA A 103 -24.19 -0.79 15.93
CA ALA A 103 -24.09 -1.75 17.03
C ALA A 103 -25.45 -2.01 17.72
N TYR A 104 -26.27 -0.97 17.93
CA TYR A 104 -27.62 -1.14 18.49
C TYR A 104 -28.54 -1.85 17.52
N ILE A 105 -28.52 -1.52 16.23
CA ILE A 105 -29.35 -2.18 15.22
C ILE A 105 -28.99 -3.67 15.11
N THR A 106 -27.73 -4.02 15.06
CA THR A 106 -27.28 -5.41 15.03
C THR A 106 -27.78 -6.18 16.25
N ARG A 107 -27.67 -5.61 17.45
CA ARG A 107 -28.17 -6.23 18.69
C ARG A 107 -29.67 -6.41 18.68
N LEU A 108 -30.43 -5.44 18.19
CA LEU A 108 -31.88 -5.55 18.06
C LEU A 108 -32.29 -6.63 17.05
N SER A 109 -31.59 -6.69 15.91
CA SER A 109 -31.79 -7.73 14.91
C SER A 109 -31.53 -9.13 15.47
N GLU A 110 -30.47 -9.30 16.26
CA GLU A 110 -30.18 -10.57 16.95
C GLU A 110 -31.30 -11.00 17.86
N ILE A 111 -31.85 -10.08 18.68
CA ILE A 111 -32.96 -10.35 19.60
C ILE A 111 -34.21 -10.78 18.83
N VAL A 112 -34.56 -10.08 17.75
CA VAL A 112 -35.73 -10.41 16.91
C VAL A 112 -35.56 -11.77 16.23
N ASN A 113 -34.37 -12.03 15.66
CA ASN A 113 -34.06 -13.31 15.02
C ASN A 113 -34.08 -14.48 16.02
N GLN A 114 -33.57 -14.28 17.23
CA GLN A 114 -33.61 -15.28 18.31
C GLN A 114 -35.06 -15.59 18.72
N ALA A 115 -35.89 -14.57 18.93
CA ALA A 115 -37.28 -14.78 19.26
C ALA A 115 -38.06 -15.54 18.16
N ALA A 116 -37.77 -15.27 16.91
CA ALA A 116 -38.31 -16.01 15.77
C ALA A 116 -37.87 -17.48 15.74
N ALA A 117 -36.57 -17.74 16.02
CA ALA A 117 -35.99 -19.09 16.06
C ALA A 117 -36.56 -19.94 17.21
N ASP A 118 -36.86 -19.30 18.36
CA ASP A 118 -37.43 -19.95 19.54
C ASP A 118 -38.94 -20.27 19.38
N GLY A 119 -39.54 -19.96 18.21
CA GLY A 119 -40.91 -20.25 17.89
C GLY A 119 -41.93 -19.34 18.64
N ALA A 120 -41.49 -18.19 19.10
CA ALA A 120 -42.41 -17.20 19.71
C ALA A 120 -43.44 -16.77 18.67
N PRO A 121 -44.73 -16.63 19.06
CA PRO A 121 -45.74 -16.06 18.16
C PRO A 121 -45.32 -14.65 17.77
N MET A 122 -45.02 -14.45 16.48
CA MET A 122 -44.61 -13.15 15.94
C MET A 122 -45.84 -12.45 15.36
N PRO A 123 -46.45 -11.48 16.04
CA PRO A 123 -47.49 -10.63 15.45
C PRO A 123 -46.94 -9.93 14.21
N GLY A 124 -47.77 -9.62 13.20
CA GLY A 124 -47.33 -9.01 11.93
C GLY A 124 -46.60 -7.69 12.07
N GLU A 125 -46.67 -7.04 13.25
CA GLU A 125 -45.86 -5.86 13.60
C GLU A 125 -44.38 -6.20 13.83
N PHE A 126 -44.06 -7.40 14.32
CA PHE A 126 -42.66 -7.87 14.47
C PHE A 126 -42.01 -8.16 13.14
N GLU A 127 -42.75 -8.63 12.14
CA GLU A 127 -42.24 -8.77 10.77
C GLU A 127 -41.84 -7.40 10.17
N LYS A 128 -42.68 -6.39 10.43
CA LYS A 128 -42.37 -5.00 10.02
C LYS A 128 -41.14 -4.45 10.74
N ILE A 129 -41.01 -4.71 12.04
CA ILE A 129 -39.81 -4.33 12.81
C ILE A 129 -38.56 -5.02 12.24
N GLY A 130 -38.64 -6.33 11.96
CA GLY A 130 -37.54 -7.08 11.34
C GLY A 130 -37.12 -6.51 9.98
N ALA A 131 -38.09 -6.11 9.15
CA ALA A 131 -37.83 -5.46 7.88
C ALA A 131 -37.10 -4.12 8.01
N VAL A 132 -37.56 -3.28 8.95
CA VAL A 132 -36.93 -1.97 9.24
C VAL A 132 -35.51 -2.15 9.82
N LEU A 133 -35.32 -3.13 10.71
CA LEU A 133 -34.02 -3.42 11.27
C LEU A 133 -33.05 -3.89 10.19
N LYS A 134 -33.48 -4.73 9.25
CA LYS A 134 -32.69 -5.17 8.11
C LYS A 134 -32.31 -4.00 7.20
N GLU A 135 -33.26 -3.14 6.87
CA GLU A 135 -33.01 -1.93 6.09
C GLU A 135 -31.99 -1.01 6.79
N ALA A 136 -32.14 -0.81 8.11
CA ALA A 136 -31.23 -0.01 8.90
C ALA A 136 -29.82 -0.63 8.98
N GLU A 137 -29.72 -1.96 9.10
CA GLU A 137 -28.44 -2.67 9.06
C GLU A 137 -27.73 -2.48 7.71
N GLU A 138 -28.45 -2.66 6.61
CA GLU A 138 -27.93 -2.45 5.26
C GLU A 138 -27.51 -0.98 5.04
N ALA A 139 -28.29 -0.02 5.57
CA ALA A 139 -27.99 1.41 5.46
C ALA A 139 -26.76 1.83 6.27
N LEU A 140 -26.55 1.22 7.45
CA LEU A 140 -25.48 1.59 8.38
C LEU A 140 -24.20 0.76 8.23
N ASN A 141 -24.24 -0.34 7.48
CA ASN A 141 -23.05 -1.17 7.21
C ASN A 141 -22.19 -0.56 6.09
N THR A 142 -21.45 0.45 6.45
CA THR A 142 -20.62 1.21 5.50
C THR A 142 -19.43 0.40 4.98
N ASP A 143 -18.85 -0.51 5.78
CA ASP A 143 -17.81 -1.44 5.34
C ASP A 143 -18.30 -2.33 4.18
N ARG A 144 -19.54 -2.83 4.28
CA ARG A 144 -20.17 -3.64 3.24
C ARG A 144 -20.40 -2.82 1.96
N LYS A 145 -20.88 -1.59 2.08
CA LYS A 145 -21.07 -0.69 0.93
C LYS A 145 -19.76 -0.47 0.18
N LEU A 146 -18.67 -0.21 0.92
CA LEU A 146 -17.35 -0.04 0.31
C LEU A 146 -16.86 -1.35 -0.34
N ALA A 147 -17.06 -2.48 0.31
CA ALA A 147 -16.71 -3.79 -0.21
C ALA A 147 -17.46 -4.10 -1.52
N ASP A 148 -18.75 -3.78 -1.59
CA ASP A 148 -19.59 -3.97 -2.79
C ASP A 148 -19.11 -3.06 -3.95
N SER A 149 -18.76 -1.81 -3.66
CA SER A 149 -18.16 -0.90 -4.66
C SER A 149 -16.83 -1.42 -5.18
N TYR A 150 -15.96 -1.97 -4.31
CA TYR A 150 -14.69 -2.57 -4.73
C TYR A 150 -14.88 -3.82 -5.58
N ALA A 151 -15.81 -4.69 -5.19
CA ALA A 151 -16.15 -5.88 -5.97
C ALA A 151 -16.67 -5.52 -7.38
N LYS A 152 -17.49 -4.46 -7.48
CA LYS A 152 -18.02 -3.96 -8.73
C LYS A 152 -16.95 -3.30 -9.61
N ALA A 153 -16.08 -2.48 -9.01
CA ALA A 153 -14.98 -1.82 -9.71
C ALA A 153 -13.93 -2.81 -10.20
N ALA A 154 -13.60 -3.84 -9.40
CA ALA A 154 -12.60 -4.87 -9.67
C ALA A 154 -11.19 -4.32 -10.02
N SER A 155 -10.92 -3.05 -9.70
CA SER A 155 -9.71 -2.31 -10.07
C SER A 155 -9.01 -1.64 -8.90
N VAL A 156 -9.51 -1.80 -7.66
CA VAL A 156 -8.98 -1.14 -6.48
C VAL A 156 -7.88 -1.96 -5.84
N LEU A 157 -6.74 -1.33 -5.60
CA LEU A 157 -5.63 -1.91 -4.84
C LEU A 157 -5.53 -1.22 -3.47
N LEU A 158 -5.35 -2.01 -2.42
CA LEU A 158 -5.31 -1.54 -1.04
C LEU A 158 -3.95 -1.74 -0.38
N PRO A 159 -3.60 -0.87 0.56
CA PRO A 159 -2.36 -0.98 1.30
C PRO A 159 -2.44 -2.00 2.43
N MET A 160 -1.30 -2.59 2.73
CA MET A 160 -0.98 -3.27 3.97
C MET A 160 0.34 -2.73 4.50
N THR A 161 0.67 -2.95 5.76
CA THR A 161 1.95 -2.53 6.35
C THR A 161 2.56 -3.66 7.17
N PHE A 162 3.89 -3.69 7.17
CA PHE A 162 4.66 -4.61 7.98
C PHE A 162 5.42 -3.85 9.05
N GLN A 163 5.42 -4.35 10.26
CA GLN A 163 6.41 -3.95 11.24
C GLN A 163 7.73 -4.62 10.88
N LEU A 164 8.74 -3.83 10.54
CA LEU A 164 10.06 -4.34 10.20
C LEU A 164 10.79 -4.83 11.45
N GLY A 165 11.56 -5.90 11.32
CA GLY A 165 12.33 -6.50 12.39
C GLY A 165 12.75 -7.92 12.04
N GLU A 166 13.72 -8.48 12.79
CA GLU A 166 14.17 -9.85 12.60
C GLU A 166 13.12 -10.85 13.09
N ALA A 167 12.54 -11.60 12.19
CA ALA A 167 11.58 -12.65 12.49
C ALA A 167 12.27 -13.82 13.22
N ARG A 168 11.67 -14.27 14.33
CA ARG A 168 12.11 -15.45 15.08
C ARG A 168 10.97 -16.46 15.14
N GLY A 169 11.26 -17.71 14.76
CA GLY A 169 10.26 -18.78 14.83
C GLY A 169 9.26 -18.71 13.67
N ARG A 170 7.97 -18.74 13.99
CA ARG A 170 6.84 -18.73 13.05
C ARG A 170 5.87 -17.60 13.43
N PRO A 171 5.05 -17.12 12.50
CA PRO A 171 4.03 -16.14 12.84
C PRO A 171 3.02 -16.73 13.83
N ASP A 172 2.55 -15.93 14.78
CA ASP A 172 1.57 -16.34 15.79
C ASP A 172 0.26 -16.80 15.17
N LYS A 173 -0.12 -16.20 14.06
CA LYS A 173 -1.31 -16.57 13.27
C LYS A 173 -0.97 -16.57 11.78
N PRO A 174 -1.52 -17.54 11.03
CA PRO A 174 -1.41 -17.50 9.58
C PRO A 174 -2.16 -16.27 9.03
N VAL A 175 -1.64 -15.68 7.96
CA VAL A 175 -2.35 -14.61 7.26
C VAL A 175 -3.59 -15.15 6.55
N PRO A 176 -4.68 -14.38 6.48
CA PRO A 176 -5.88 -14.79 5.75
C PRO A 176 -5.60 -15.06 4.27
N GLY A 177 -6.44 -15.91 3.64
CA GLY A 177 -6.29 -16.30 2.24
C GLY A 177 -6.25 -15.13 1.26
N PHE A 178 -7.04 -14.08 1.49
CA PHE A 178 -7.05 -12.89 0.64
C PHE A 178 -5.75 -12.07 0.72
N VAL A 179 -5.00 -12.17 1.83
CA VAL A 179 -3.68 -11.55 1.99
C VAL A 179 -2.62 -12.42 1.32
N SER A 180 -2.59 -13.73 1.62
CA SER A 180 -1.61 -14.68 1.07
C SER A 180 -1.71 -14.83 -0.45
N ALA A 181 -2.88 -14.57 -1.05
CA ALA A 181 -3.06 -14.54 -2.50
C ALA A 181 -2.21 -13.48 -3.22
N ASN A 182 -1.68 -12.49 -2.49
CA ASN A 182 -0.84 -11.43 -3.03
C ASN A 182 0.67 -11.68 -2.85
N GLN A 183 1.08 -12.85 -2.35
CA GLN A 183 2.48 -13.19 -2.20
C GLN A 183 3.17 -13.38 -3.56
N VAL A 184 4.43 -12.97 -3.63
CA VAL A 184 5.31 -13.26 -4.76
C VAL A 184 5.90 -14.66 -4.57
N SER A 185 5.62 -15.56 -5.53
CA SER A 185 6.09 -16.94 -5.47
C SER A 185 7.41 -17.18 -6.20
N GLN A 186 7.77 -16.33 -7.15
CA GLN A 186 8.99 -16.46 -7.95
C GLN A 186 10.12 -15.60 -7.36
N VAL A 187 10.66 -16.05 -6.22
CA VAL A 187 11.79 -15.40 -5.54
C VAL A 187 12.98 -16.34 -5.58
N THR A 188 14.10 -15.84 -6.08
CA THR A 188 15.37 -16.57 -6.18
C THR A 188 16.43 -15.89 -5.33
N PRO A 189 17.33 -16.68 -4.70
CA PRO A 189 18.50 -16.12 -4.04
C PRO A 189 19.34 -15.27 -5.00
N GLY A 190 19.95 -14.22 -4.49
CA GLY A 190 20.85 -13.33 -5.20
C GLY A 190 21.94 -12.81 -4.26
N SER A 191 22.46 -11.63 -4.53
CA SER A 191 23.53 -11.00 -3.74
C SER A 191 23.01 -10.28 -2.47
N GLY A 192 21.70 -10.29 -2.21
CA GLY A 192 21.08 -9.54 -1.12
C GLY A 192 19.90 -10.23 -0.47
N PHE A 193 19.03 -9.44 0.11
CA PHE A 193 17.89 -9.88 0.90
C PHE A 193 16.69 -8.94 0.69
N ALA A 194 15.50 -9.34 1.16
CA ALA A 194 14.36 -8.45 1.34
C ALA A 194 14.25 -8.04 2.82
N LEU A 195 13.79 -6.82 3.10
CA LEU A 195 13.62 -6.36 4.47
C LEU A 195 12.68 -7.29 5.24
N PRO A 196 13.08 -7.79 6.42
CA PRO A 196 12.26 -8.71 7.18
C PRO A 196 11.15 -8.00 7.95
N GLY A 197 9.94 -8.56 7.92
CA GLY A 197 8.78 -8.14 8.69
C GLY A 197 8.42 -9.16 9.76
N ILE A 198 7.96 -8.69 10.92
CA ILE A 198 7.58 -9.52 12.07
C ILE A 198 6.08 -9.49 12.37
N GLN A 199 5.40 -8.44 11.96
CA GLN A 199 3.94 -8.31 12.06
C GLN A 199 3.40 -7.70 10.78
N VAL A 200 2.15 -8.02 10.45
CA VAL A 200 1.45 -7.47 9.30
C VAL A 200 0.10 -6.90 9.71
N GLN A 201 -0.20 -5.70 9.21
CA GLN A 201 -1.53 -5.09 9.29
C GLN A 201 -2.10 -5.03 7.87
N PHE A 202 -3.34 -5.45 7.73
CA PHE A 202 -4.04 -5.53 6.45
C PHE A 202 -5.49 -5.06 6.62
N PRO A 203 -6.17 -4.68 5.53
CA PRO A 203 -7.57 -4.26 5.59
C PRO A 203 -8.47 -5.33 6.20
N VAL A 204 -9.52 -4.92 6.90
CA VAL A 204 -10.55 -5.84 7.40
C VAL A 204 -11.04 -6.75 6.28
N GLU A 205 -11.32 -8.01 6.58
CA GLU A 205 -11.61 -9.04 5.60
C GLU A 205 -12.78 -8.66 4.68
N THR A 206 -13.83 -8.05 5.24
CA THR A 206 -15.00 -7.58 4.47
C THR A 206 -14.58 -6.72 3.28
N ILE A 207 -13.64 -5.81 3.48
CA ILE A 207 -13.15 -4.87 2.46
C ILE A 207 -11.98 -5.49 1.67
N GLY A 208 -10.98 -6.03 2.38
CA GLY A 208 -9.74 -6.53 1.77
C GLY A 208 -9.95 -7.69 0.80
N ALA A 209 -10.91 -8.60 1.09
CA ALA A 209 -11.23 -9.71 0.21
C ALA A 209 -11.93 -9.28 -1.11
N LYS A 210 -12.37 -8.02 -1.21
CA LYS A 210 -13.00 -7.45 -2.41
C LYS A 210 -12.06 -6.54 -3.21
N ALA A 211 -10.89 -6.24 -2.68
CA ALA A 211 -9.86 -5.53 -3.42
C ALA A 211 -9.30 -6.40 -4.57
N ALA A 212 -8.91 -5.76 -5.67
CA ALA A 212 -8.29 -6.45 -6.81
C ALA A 212 -6.89 -6.98 -6.46
N ALA A 213 -6.18 -6.31 -5.56
CA ALA A 213 -4.91 -6.77 -5.00
C ALA A 213 -4.55 -5.97 -3.74
N LEU A 214 -3.57 -6.49 -3.00
CA LEU A 214 -2.93 -5.82 -1.87
C LEU A 214 -1.44 -5.63 -2.14
N GLY A 215 -0.87 -4.56 -1.57
CA GLY A 215 0.57 -4.33 -1.56
C GLY A 215 0.99 -3.53 -0.35
N HIS A 216 2.25 -3.63 0.08
CA HIS A 216 2.68 -2.89 1.25
C HIS A 216 3.01 -1.42 0.94
N LEU A 217 2.80 -0.55 1.94
CA LEU A 217 3.19 0.87 1.91
C LEU A 217 4.32 1.16 2.92
N ASN A 218 5.23 0.22 3.09
CA ASN A 218 6.38 0.46 3.93
C ASN A 218 7.36 1.40 3.25
N ALA A 219 7.80 2.41 3.99
CA ALA A 219 8.94 3.23 3.65
C ALA A 219 10.13 2.85 4.55
N ASN A 220 11.33 2.96 4.00
CA ASN A 220 12.57 2.79 4.76
C ASN A 220 13.36 4.11 4.69
N PRO A 221 13.09 5.07 5.61
CA PRO A 221 13.76 6.35 5.59
C PRO A 221 15.25 6.21 5.93
N ASP A 222 16.07 7.02 5.28
CA ASP A 222 17.48 7.19 5.61
C ASP A 222 17.65 7.82 7.01
N VAL A 223 18.88 7.82 7.51
CA VAL A 223 19.23 8.40 8.84
C VAL A 223 18.90 9.89 8.96
N ASP A 224 18.76 10.60 7.85
CA ASP A 224 18.33 12.01 7.81
C ASP A 224 16.82 12.18 7.65
N GLY A 225 16.06 11.08 7.68
CA GLY A 225 14.60 11.05 7.50
C GLY A 225 14.14 11.15 6.03
N GLY A 226 15.05 11.28 5.08
CA GLY A 226 14.73 11.30 3.66
C GLY A 226 14.34 9.93 3.14
N ILE A 227 13.37 9.86 2.24
CA ILE A 227 12.97 8.63 1.55
C ILE A 227 13.58 8.65 0.15
N ARG A 228 14.62 7.86 -0.08
CA ARG A 228 15.34 7.77 -1.36
C ARG A 228 15.20 6.42 -2.04
N THR A 229 14.71 5.45 -1.27
CA THR A 229 14.50 4.10 -1.76
C THR A 229 13.10 3.61 -1.40
N GLU A 230 12.59 2.68 -2.19
CA GLU A 230 11.34 1.97 -1.93
C GLU A 230 11.63 0.48 -1.88
N PRO A 231 11.33 -0.21 -0.75
CA PRO A 231 11.38 -1.66 -0.70
C PRO A 231 10.35 -2.23 -1.69
N LEU A 232 10.80 -2.96 -2.71
CA LEU A 232 9.88 -3.54 -3.68
C LEU A 232 9.19 -4.79 -3.16
N VAL A 233 9.85 -5.52 -2.26
CA VAL A 233 9.29 -6.67 -1.56
C VAL A 233 9.74 -6.68 -0.10
N ILE A 234 8.85 -7.16 0.77
CA ILE A 234 9.15 -7.44 2.18
C ILE A 234 9.03 -8.95 2.40
N GLN A 235 9.98 -9.51 3.14
CA GLN A 235 9.95 -10.89 3.59
C GLN A 235 9.20 -10.99 4.92
N TYR A 236 8.06 -11.68 4.92
CA TYR A 236 7.33 -12.01 6.14
C TYR A 236 7.46 -13.50 6.41
N PHE A 237 8.37 -13.85 7.30
CA PHE A 237 8.82 -15.24 7.55
C PHE A 237 9.29 -15.93 6.26
N ASP A 238 8.56 -16.88 5.73
CA ASP A 238 8.84 -17.63 4.50
C ASP A 238 8.12 -17.09 3.25
N GLN A 239 7.38 -15.99 3.40
CA GLN A 239 6.56 -15.38 2.35
C GLN A 239 7.11 -14.01 1.95
N TYR A 240 6.92 -13.63 0.69
CA TYR A 240 7.34 -12.34 0.15
C TYR A 240 6.14 -11.57 -0.38
N TYR A 241 6.02 -10.32 0.02
CA TYR A 241 4.91 -9.46 -0.35
C TYR A 241 5.40 -8.22 -1.12
N PRO A 242 4.76 -7.89 -2.26
CA PRO A 242 5.15 -6.76 -3.08
C PRO A 242 4.71 -5.43 -2.47
N SER A 243 5.40 -4.34 -2.82
CA SER A 243 4.91 -2.99 -2.52
C SER A 243 3.64 -2.68 -3.30
N LEU A 244 2.85 -1.71 -2.81
CA LEU A 244 1.63 -1.28 -3.48
C LEU A 244 1.93 -0.70 -4.87
N SER A 245 3.01 0.06 -5.03
CA SER A 245 3.46 0.61 -6.30
C SER A 245 3.87 -0.49 -7.29
N LEU A 246 4.61 -1.51 -6.83
CA LEU A 246 4.99 -2.67 -7.65
C LEU A 246 3.74 -3.45 -8.09
N MET A 247 2.77 -3.63 -7.19
CA MET A 247 1.52 -4.31 -7.52
C MET A 247 0.66 -3.49 -8.50
N ILE A 248 0.58 -2.16 -8.34
CA ILE A 248 -0.10 -1.26 -9.29
C ILE A 248 0.58 -1.37 -10.67
N ALA A 249 1.92 -1.34 -10.71
CA ALA A 249 2.66 -1.50 -11.96
C ALA A 249 2.39 -2.86 -12.61
N ALA A 250 2.42 -3.96 -11.85
CA ALA A 250 2.08 -5.29 -12.36
C ALA A 250 0.67 -5.34 -12.93
N ARG A 251 -0.34 -4.88 -12.17
CA ARG A 251 -1.73 -4.86 -12.63
C ARG A 251 -1.95 -3.95 -13.84
N SER A 252 -1.20 -2.84 -13.94
CA SER A 252 -1.25 -1.95 -15.12
C SER A 252 -0.80 -2.66 -16.41
N LEU A 253 0.06 -3.67 -16.27
CA LEU A 253 0.53 -4.53 -17.35
C LEU A 253 -0.32 -5.82 -17.50
N ASN A 254 -1.43 -5.94 -16.78
CA ASN A 254 -2.28 -7.12 -16.67
C ASN A 254 -1.55 -8.36 -16.11
N LEU A 255 -0.56 -8.13 -15.26
CA LEU A 255 0.19 -9.16 -14.54
C LEU A 255 -0.34 -9.31 -13.11
N GLY A 256 -0.11 -10.48 -12.52
CA GLY A 256 -0.43 -10.78 -11.12
C GLY A 256 0.82 -11.00 -10.27
N PRO A 257 0.65 -11.27 -8.96
CA PRO A 257 1.78 -11.54 -8.06
C PRO A 257 2.62 -12.75 -8.51
N ALA A 258 2.00 -13.73 -9.17
CA ALA A 258 2.70 -14.90 -9.72
C ALA A 258 3.62 -14.58 -10.91
N ASP A 259 3.42 -13.44 -11.58
CA ASP A 259 4.23 -12.99 -12.71
C ASP A 259 5.40 -12.11 -12.28
N ILE A 260 5.44 -11.71 -11.01
CA ILE A 260 6.53 -10.93 -10.43
C ILE A 260 7.69 -11.88 -10.14
N ARG A 261 8.85 -11.60 -10.72
CA ARG A 261 10.08 -12.36 -10.48
C ARG A 261 11.07 -11.50 -9.72
N VAL A 262 11.58 -12.03 -8.61
CA VAL A 262 12.53 -11.35 -7.74
C VAL A 262 13.82 -12.14 -7.68
N GLN A 263 14.94 -11.48 -7.96
CA GLN A 263 16.27 -11.94 -7.61
C GLN A 263 16.78 -11.02 -6.50
N LEU A 264 16.89 -11.58 -5.30
CA LEU A 264 17.16 -10.78 -4.08
C LEU A 264 18.46 -9.99 -4.19
N GLY A 265 18.38 -8.68 -3.96
CA GLY A 265 19.50 -7.77 -4.02
C GLY A 265 20.03 -7.45 -5.41
N GLU A 266 19.33 -7.82 -6.46
CA GLU A 266 19.76 -7.60 -7.84
C GLU A 266 18.67 -6.92 -8.67
N GLU A 267 17.52 -7.57 -8.84
CA GLU A 267 16.45 -7.02 -9.68
C GLU A 267 15.07 -7.58 -9.36
N VAL A 268 14.06 -6.81 -9.77
CA VAL A 268 12.67 -7.27 -9.86
C VAL A 268 12.23 -7.16 -11.32
N ARG A 269 11.54 -8.18 -11.83
CA ARG A 269 11.01 -8.20 -13.20
C ARG A 269 9.50 -8.29 -13.23
N LEU A 270 8.93 -7.46 -14.12
CA LEU A 270 7.51 -7.48 -14.50
C LEU A 270 7.43 -7.74 -16.01
N GLY A 271 7.23 -8.98 -16.42
CA GLY A 271 7.33 -9.34 -17.83
C GLY A 271 8.70 -8.98 -18.41
N ASN A 272 8.73 -8.03 -19.35
CA ASN A 272 9.97 -7.54 -19.96
C ASN A 272 10.60 -6.34 -19.22
N LEU A 273 9.88 -5.76 -18.27
CA LEU A 273 10.41 -4.65 -17.47
C LEU A 273 11.36 -5.18 -16.42
N ARG A 274 12.55 -4.58 -16.37
CA ARG A 274 13.58 -4.87 -15.39
C ARG A 274 13.81 -3.69 -14.48
N ILE A 275 13.69 -3.89 -13.18
CA ILE A 275 13.89 -2.89 -12.13
C ILE A 275 15.14 -3.31 -11.35
N ALA A 276 16.23 -2.57 -11.49
CA ALA A 276 17.44 -2.80 -10.70
C ALA A 276 17.18 -2.41 -9.23
N THR A 277 17.73 -3.20 -8.32
CA THR A 277 17.61 -2.99 -6.88
C THR A 277 18.95 -2.95 -6.18
N ASP A 278 18.97 -2.40 -4.98
CA ASP A 278 20.11 -2.50 -4.06
C ASP A 278 20.14 -3.85 -3.34
N VAL A 279 21.12 -4.02 -2.44
CA VAL A 279 21.30 -5.24 -1.64
C VAL A 279 20.09 -5.61 -0.78
N ALA A 280 19.25 -4.64 -0.40
CA ALA A 280 18.02 -4.84 0.37
C ALA A 280 16.75 -4.97 -0.50
N THR A 281 16.95 -5.21 -1.80
CA THR A 281 15.87 -5.32 -2.81
C THR A 281 14.98 -4.08 -2.86
N GLN A 282 15.61 -2.91 -2.70
CA GLN A 282 14.97 -1.60 -2.77
C GLN A 282 15.29 -0.92 -4.11
N MET A 283 14.33 -0.22 -4.65
CA MET A 283 14.49 0.61 -5.85
C MET A 283 14.78 2.05 -5.44
N ASN A 284 15.72 2.71 -6.11
CA ASN A 284 15.91 4.15 -5.97
C ASN A 284 14.71 4.91 -6.52
N THR A 285 14.15 5.82 -5.73
CA THR A 285 13.00 6.65 -6.10
C THR A 285 13.45 7.93 -6.80
N PHE A 286 12.71 8.35 -7.81
CA PHE A 286 12.92 9.63 -8.48
C PHE A 286 11.71 10.52 -8.26
N PHE A 287 11.94 11.68 -7.67
CA PHE A 287 10.89 12.68 -7.49
C PHE A 287 10.85 13.60 -8.72
N TYR A 288 9.64 13.86 -9.19
CA TYR A 288 9.40 14.81 -10.26
C TYR A 288 9.33 16.22 -9.68
N LYS A 289 9.70 17.20 -10.47
CA LYS A 289 9.65 18.60 -10.06
C LYS A 289 8.32 19.22 -10.44
N ASP A 290 7.86 20.10 -9.58
CA ASP A 290 6.83 21.06 -9.97
C ASP A 290 7.37 22.00 -11.04
N VAL A 291 6.53 22.34 -12.00
CA VAL A 291 6.86 23.24 -13.10
C VAL A 291 5.95 24.45 -13.00
N ASP A 292 6.55 25.65 -12.92
CA ASP A 292 5.83 26.92 -12.84
C ASP A 292 4.77 26.98 -11.71
N GLY A 293 5.07 26.31 -10.58
CA GLY A 293 4.16 26.24 -9.42
C GLY A 293 3.03 25.25 -9.55
N HIS A 294 3.03 24.44 -10.62
CA HIS A 294 2.07 23.35 -10.81
C HIS A 294 2.70 22.00 -10.42
N PRO A 295 1.95 21.12 -9.75
CA PRO A 295 2.41 19.77 -9.46
C PRO A 295 2.83 19.02 -10.72
N ALA A 296 3.83 18.14 -10.59
CA ALA A 296 4.35 17.35 -11.71
C ALA A 296 3.30 16.42 -12.34
N PHE A 297 2.39 15.88 -11.53
CA PHE A 297 1.25 15.10 -11.98
C PHE A 297 -0.03 15.93 -11.90
N GLN A 298 -1.06 15.52 -12.64
CA GLN A 298 -2.39 16.06 -12.41
C GLN A 298 -2.82 15.72 -10.97
N VAL A 299 -3.23 16.74 -10.22
CA VAL A 299 -3.73 16.60 -8.85
C VAL A 299 -5.11 17.23 -8.78
N ASP A 300 -6.11 16.42 -8.44
CA ASP A 300 -7.48 16.86 -8.24
C ASP A 300 -7.86 16.73 -6.75
N SER A 301 -8.68 17.65 -6.24
CA SER A 301 -9.22 17.52 -4.89
C SER A 301 -10.21 16.37 -4.82
N PHE A 302 -10.16 15.58 -3.74
CA PHE A 302 -11.12 14.49 -3.53
C PHE A 302 -12.57 15.00 -3.52
N TYR A 303 -12.79 16.18 -2.93
CA TYR A 303 -14.12 16.77 -2.90
C TYR A 303 -14.63 17.09 -4.30
N ASP A 304 -13.82 17.69 -5.18
CA ASP A 304 -14.22 18.04 -6.53
C ASP A 304 -14.61 16.81 -7.37
N VAL A 305 -14.01 15.65 -7.06
CA VAL A 305 -14.34 14.40 -7.73
C VAL A 305 -15.68 13.83 -7.29
N ILE A 306 -16.08 14.03 -6.02
CA ILE A 306 -17.32 13.46 -5.47
C ILE A 306 -18.48 14.43 -5.40
N ALA A 307 -18.26 15.74 -5.61
CA ALA A 307 -19.31 16.76 -5.62
C ALA A 307 -20.14 16.67 -6.89
#